data_5a3594ed8f64d22804c6eb3a6e8c5c7d
#
_entry.id   5a3594ed8f64d22804c6eb3a6e8c5c7d
#
_cell.length_a   1.000
_cell.length_b   1.000
_cell.length_c   1.000
_cell.angle_alpha   90.00
_cell.angle_beta   90.00
_cell.angle_gamma   90.00
#
_symmetry.space_group_name_H-M   'P 1'
#
loop_
_entity.id
_entity.type
_entity.pdbx_description
1 polymer ?
#
loop_
_entity_poly.entity_id
_entity_poly.type
_entity_poly.pdbx_seq_one_letter_code
_entity_poly.pdbx_strand_id
1 'polypeptide(L)'
;MIEAAAGSGRFLATGFNYRFYPSVAKAKELLDSGIIGELDHIRSYTGYSATDHNHPWLHDAATMGGGSLRDNGIHLIDVTCYLLGEVAGMQGYASHGVWKFPGCEDNGFVLLRSKEGKIASLQASWTEWRGYRFEVEIYGSRGMIRTSCFPMITRLVWAAERGGKTSRKTWFFPRTHLMEHLRSYRWVVVQSFLREHQEFLLAAKGEPSMIATGLDGLRSIEIAQSARHSQGL
;
A
#
# COMPACT_ATOMS: atom_id res chain seq x y z
N MET A 1 3.59 20.71 -9.02
CA MET A 1 2.14 20.48 -8.81
C MET A 1 1.71 20.92 -7.40
N ILE A 2 2.35 20.48 -6.31
CA ILE A 2 1.99 20.85 -4.92
C ILE A 2 2.01 22.37 -4.74
N GLU A 3 3.12 23.04 -5.11
CA GLU A 3 3.26 24.49 -5.03
C GLU A 3 2.20 25.24 -5.87
N ALA A 4 1.92 24.73 -7.08
CA ALA A 4 0.90 25.33 -7.96
C ALA A 4 -0.51 25.20 -7.38
N ALA A 5 -0.83 24.05 -6.76
CA ALA A 5 -2.10 23.85 -6.07
C ALA A 5 -2.22 24.79 -4.86
N ALA A 6 -1.18 24.87 -4.02
CA ALA A 6 -1.15 25.76 -2.86
C ALA A 6 -1.27 27.24 -3.28
N GLY A 7 -0.50 27.68 -4.30
CA GLY A 7 -0.52 29.05 -4.78
C GLY A 7 -1.85 29.45 -5.44
N SER A 8 -2.65 28.49 -5.92
CA SER A 8 -3.99 28.74 -6.48
C SER A 8 -5.13 28.48 -5.48
N GLY A 9 -4.81 28.13 -4.22
CA GLY A 9 -5.81 27.80 -3.20
C GLY A 9 -6.62 26.54 -3.54
N ARG A 10 -6.02 25.61 -4.30
CA ARG A 10 -6.67 24.35 -4.71
C ARG A 10 -6.11 23.15 -3.97
N PHE A 11 -6.95 22.15 -3.79
CA PHE A 11 -6.57 20.88 -3.21
C PHE A 11 -5.97 19.96 -4.28
N LEU A 12 -4.86 19.29 -3.96
CA LEU A 12 -4.22 18.27 -4.78
C LEU A 12 -4.28 16.91 -4.07
N ALA A 13 -4.87 15.92 -4.71
CA ALA A 13 -4.91 14.54 -4.25
C ALA A 13 -4.11 13.62 -5.18
N THR A 14 -3.75 12.45 -4.65
CA THR A 14 -3.14 11.34 -5.40
C THR A 14 -4.09 10.15 -5.38
N GLY A 15 -4.23 9.46 -6.52
CA GLY A 15 -5.13 8.33 -6.71
C GLY A 15 -4.63 7.04 -6.05
N PHE A 16 -4.65 6.95 -4.75
CA PHE A 16 -4.27 5.76 -3.98
C PHE A 16 -5.49 4.99 -3.49
N ASN A 17 -6.24 4.43 -4.43
CA ASN A 17 -7.50 3.74 -4.20
C ASN A 17 -7.42 2.50 -3.30
N TYR A 18 -6.22 1.95 -3.04
CA TYR A 18 -6.05 0.80 -2.14
C TYR A 18 -6.39 1.11 -0.69
N ARG A 19 -6.29 2.36 -0.24
CA ARG A 19 -6.78 2.81 1.08
C ARG A 19 -8.27 2.47 1.26
N PHE A 20 -9.04 2.44 0.17
CA PHE A 20 -10.48 2.25 0.15
C PHE A 20 -10.94 0.82 -0.14
N TYR A 21 -10.01 -0.12 -0.28
CA TYR A 21 -10.39 -1.53 -0.30
C TYR A 21 -10.93 -1.96 1.07
N PRO A 22 -12.07 -2.70 1.12
CA PRO A 22 -12.73 -3.06 2.37
C PRO A 22 -11.81 -3.71 3.40
N SER A 23 -10.85 -4.54 2.94
CA SER A 23 -9.90 -5.22 3.82
C SER A 23 -8.88 -4.24 4.41
N VAL A 24 -8.36 -3.29 3.64
CA VAL A 24 -7.40 -2.26 4.09
C VAL A 24 -8.09 -1.27 5.03
N ALA A 25 -9.28 -0.80 4.66
CA ALA A 25 -10.10 0.08 5.52
C ALA A 25 -10.39 -0.58 6.88
N LYS A 26 -10.71 -1.88 6.88
CA LYS A 26 -10.91 -2.64 8.14
C LYS A 26 -9.64 -2.78 8.95
N ALA A 27 -8.49 -2.96 8.31
CA ALA A 27 -7.21 -3.02 9.00
C ALA A 27 -6.88 -1.67 9.68
N LYS A 28 -7.13 -0.55 8.99
CA LYS A 28 -6.96 0.80 9.55
C LYS A 28 -7.88 1.05 10.74
N GLU A 29 -9.17 0.71 10.62
CA GLU A 29 -10.14 0.81 11.72
C GLU A 29 -9.67 0.05 12.96
N LEU A 30 -9.19 -1.18 12.79
CA LEU A 30 -8.69 -2.00 13.89
C LEU A 30 -7.41 -1.43 14.51
N LEU A 31 -6.49 -0.92 13.70
CA LEU A 31 -5.27 -0.26 14.17
C LEU A 31 -5.63 0.98 15.01
N ASP A 32 -6.51 1.83 14.50
CA ASP A 32 -6.93 3.07 15.18
C ASP A 32 -7.73 2.81 16.46
N SER A 33 -8.41 1.66 16.56
CA SER A 33 -9.09 1.25 17.80
C SER A 33 -8.14 0.89 18.94
N GLY A 34 -6.83 0.75 18.67
CA GLY A 34 -5.83 0.36 19.65
C GLY A 34 -5.96 -1.09 20.14
N ILE A 35 -6.75 -1.95 19.49
CA ILE A 35 -7.01 -3.32 19.92
C ILE A 35 -5.75 -4.18 19.98
N ILE A 36 -4.76 -3.92 19.12
CA ILE A 36 -3.47 -4.62 19.12
C ILE A 36 -2.43 -3.96 20.02
N GLY A 37 -2.81 -2.93 20.79
CA GLY A 37 -1.89 -2.13 21.60
C GLY A 37 -1.07 -1.14 20.78
N GLU A 38 0.10 -0.75 21.27
CA GLU A 38 1.00 0.12 20.54
C GLU A 38 1.56 -0.58 19.31
N LEU A 39 1.61 0.14 18.18
CA LEU A 39 2.24 -0.34 16.96
C LEU A 39 3.72 -0.66 17.24
N ASP A 40 4.16 -1.84 16.84
CA ASP A 40 5.56 -2.28 16.93
C ASP A 40 6.23 -2.18 15.53
N HIS A 41 5.77 -2.98 14.58
CA HIS A 41 6.28 -2.93 13.21
C HIS A 41 5.23 -3.35 12.17
N ILE A 42 5.53 -3.09 10.90
CA ILE A 42 4.71 -3.50 9.75
C ILE A 42 5.57 -4.33 8.79
N ARG A 43 5.00 -5.39 8.22
CA ARG A 43 5.53 -6.11 7.07
C ARG A 43 4.53 -6.07 5.94
N SER A 44 4.96 -5.70 4.75
CA SER A 44 4.08 -5.58 3.61
C SER A 44 4.70 -6.13 2.33
N TYR A 45 3.85 -6.67 1.48
CA TYR A 45 4.26 -7.33 0.27
C TYR A 45 3.25 -7.12 -0.85
N THR A 46 3.73 -6.83 -2.07
CA THR A 46 2.93 -6.89 -3.28
C THR A 46 3.73 -7.53 -4.40
N GLY A 47 3.06 -8.27 -5.27
CA GLY A 47 3.72 -8.85 -6.43
C GLY A 47 2.79 -9.57 -7.37
N TYR A 48 3.26 -9.71 -8.59
CA TYR A 48 2.67 -10.48 -9.68
C TYR A 48 3.76 -10.85 -10.70
N SER A 49 3.42 -11.63 -11.73
CA SER A 49 4.33 -11.88 -12.83
C SER A 49 4.25 -10.78 -13.88
N ALA A 50 5.38 -10.18 -14.28
CA ALA A 50 5.38 -9.17 -15.34
C ALA A 50 4.81 -9.67 -16.69
N THR A 51 4.70 -10.99 -16.88
CA THR A 51 4.03 -11.56 -18.05
C THR A 51 2.51 -11.36 -18.05
N ASP A 52 1.92 -11.08 -16.89
CA ASP A 52 0.46 -10.91 -16.77
C ASP A 52 -0.02 -9.57 -17.34
N HIS A 53 0.90 -8.63 -17.58
CA HIS A 53 0.62 -7.31 -18.14
C HIS A 53 1.39 -7.09 -19.44
N ASN A 54 0.72 -7.28 -20.54
CA ASN A 54 1.30 -7.21 -21.89
C ASN A 54 1.26 -5.78 -22.47
N HIS A 55 1.64 -4.78 -21.67
CA HIS A 55 1.71 -3.38 -22.09
C HIS A 55 3.17 -2.95 -22.22
N PRO A 56 3.70 -2.69 -23.43
CA PRO A 56 5.11 -2.32 -23.63
C PRO A 56 5.60 -1.14 -22.81
N TRP A 57 4.73 -0.14 -22.53
CA TRP A 57 5.09 1.04 -21.75
C TRP A 57 5.42 0.73 -20.27
N LEU A 58 4.89 -0.37 -19.72
CA LEU A 58 5.23 -0.82 -18.35
C LEU A 58 6.69 -1.27 -18.23
N HIS A 59 7.28 -1.70 -19.35
CA HIS A 59 8.65 -2.21 -19.40
C HIS A 59 9.65 -1.15 -19.90
N ASP A 60 9.21 0.10 -20.02
CA ASP A 60 10.02 1.24 -20.42
C ASP A 60 10.21 2.20 -19.23
N ALA A 61 11.41 2.22 -18.67
CA ALA A 61 11.74 3.06 -17.53
C ALA A 61 11.59 4.56 -17.83
N ALA A 62 11.77 5.01 -19.07
CA ALA A 62 11.61 6.41 -19.44
C ALA A 62 10.14 6.85 -19.33
N THR A 63 9.22 5.97 -19.67
CA THR A 63 7.76 6.21 -19.59
C THR A 63 7.21 5.93 -18.19
N MET A 64 7.58 4.77 -17.60
CA MET A 64 7.07 4.29 -16.32
C MET A 64 7.75 4.96 -15.12
N GLY A 65 9.01 5.35 -15.25
CA GLY A 65 9.84 5.93 -14.20
C GLY A 65 10.48 4.90 -13.26
N GLY A 66 10.36 3.61 -13.56
CA GLY A 66 10.91 2.49 -12.76
C GLY A 66 10.22 1.18 -13.07
N GLY A 67 10.44 0.18 -12.23
CA GLY A 67 9.85 -1.15 -12.33
C GLY A 67 8.78 -1.43 -11.25
N SER A 68 8.92 -2.54 -10.56
CA SER A 68 7.94 -3.07 -9.60
C SER A 68 7.55 -2.09 -8.48
N LEU A 69 8.48 -1.26 -8.00
CA LEU A 69 8.20 -0.24 -6.97
C LEU A 69 7.34 0.91 -7.50
N ARG A 70 7.49 1.27 -8.78
CA ARG A 70 6.72 2.36 -9.42
C ARG A 70 5.36 1.91 -9.93
N ASP A 71 5.21 0.64 -10.21
CA ASP A 71 3.96 0.03 -10.60
C ASP A 71 3.08 -0.26 -9.37
N ASN A 72 2.81 -1.50 -9.03
CA ASN A 72 2.01 -1.85 -7.86
C ASN A 72 2.67 -1.52 -6.53
N GLY A 73 3.99 -1.45 -6.49
CA GLY A 73 4.76 -1.07 -5.31
C GLY A 73 4.40 0.31 -4.77
N ILE A 74 4.01 1.26 -5.63
CA ILE A 74 3.63 2.61 -5.20
C ILE A 74 2.37 2.59 -4.31
N HIS A 75 1.40 1.71 -4.60
CA HIS A 75 0.22 1.52 -3.77
C HIS A 75 0.56 0.86 -2.43
N LEU A 76 1.52 -0.08 -2.42
CA LEU A 76 1.98 -0.72 -1.18
C LEU A 76 2.71 0.27 -0.29
N ILE A 77 3.57 1.12 -0.87
CA ILE A 77 4.27 2.19 -0.17
C ILE A 77 3.26 3.13 0.49
N ASP A 78 2.26 3.58 -0.25
CA ASP A 78 1.21 4.46 0.27
C ASP A 78 0.46 3.81 1.44
N VAL A 79 -0.07 2.59 1.25
CA VAL A 79 -0.78 1.88 2.33
C VAL A 79 0.11 1.65 3.54
N THR A 80 1.39 1.31 3.34
CA THR A 80 2.34 1.12 4.43
C THR A 80 2.56 2.42 5.20
N CYS A 81 2.79 3.54 4.51
CA CYS A 81 2.94 4.86 5.14
C CYS A 81 1.64 5.30 5.85
N TYR A 82 0.48 5.07 5.24
CA TYR A 82 -0.83 5.39 5.82
C TYR A 82 -1.08 4.66 7.15
N LEU A 83 -0.55 3.44 7.31
CA LEU A 83 -0.66 2.65 8.54
C LEU A 83 0.48 2.91 9.53
N LEU A 84 1.69 3.22 9.05
CA LEU A 84 2.88 3.44 9.87
C LEU A 84 2.91 4.85 10.50
N GLY A 85 2.35 5.84 9.79
CA GLY A 85 2.47 7.24 10.13
C GLY A 85 3.61 7.95 9.40
N GLU A 86 4.07 9.09 9.93
CA GLU A 86 5.04 9.95 9.27
C GLU A 86 6.43 9.30 9.21
N VAL A 87 6.97 9.14 8.00
CA VAL A 87 8.28 8.51 7.75
C VAL A 87 9.41 9.53 7.96
N ALA A 88 10.39 9.18 8.80
CA ALA A 88 11.59 9.97 9.10
C ALA A 88 12.85 9.42 8.44
N GLY A 89 12.85 8.15 8.02
CA GLY A 89 14.00 7.53 7.37
C GLY A 89 13.60 6.37 6.47
N MET A 90 14.39 6.16 5.43
CA MET A 90 14.18 5.08 4.46
C MET A 90 15.50 4.54 3.94
N GLN A 91 15.53 3.24 3.64
CA GLN A 91 16.63 2.56 2.97
C GLN A 91 16.08 1.43 2.14
N GLY A 92 16.63 1.20 0.96
CA GLY A 92 16.13 0.13 0.11
C GLY A 92 17.16 -0.38 -0.88
N TYR A 93 16.83 -1.51 -1.49
CA TYR A 93 17.59 -2.15 -2.55
C TYR A 93 16.65 -2.62 -3.64
N ALA A 94 17.11 -2.59 -4.86
CA ALA A 94 16.39 -3.08 -6.03
C ALA A 94 17.20 -4.16 -6.74
N SER A 95 16.56 -5.09 -7.44
CA SER A 95 17.21 -6.09 -8.29
C SER A 95 16.48 -6.24 -9.63
N HIS A 96 17.22 -6.58 -10.67
CA HIS A 96 16.73 -6.76 -12.05
C HIS A 96 17.50 -7.90 -12.73
N GLY A 97 17.20 -9.12 -12.36
CA GLY A 97 17.90 -10.30 -12.88
C GLY A 97 17.05 -11.22 -13.73
N VAL A 98 15.75 -11.14 -13.63
CA VAL A 98 14.81 -12.06 -14.28
C VAL A 98 14.33 -11.52 -15.62
N TRP A 99 13.65 -10.38 -15.62
CA TRP A 99 13.04 -9.80 -16.82
C TRP A 99 14.00 -8.96 -17.65
N LYS A 100 14.99 -8.36 -17.02
CA LYS A 100 16.05 -7.55 -17.66
C LYS A 100 15.49 -6.37 -18.48
N PHE A 101 14.36 -5.80 -18.09
CA PHE A 101 13.82 -4.59 -18.71
C PHE A 101 14.74 -3.41 -18.37
N PRO A 102 15.25 -2.66 -19.37
CA PRO A 102 16.23 -1.62 -19.12
C PRO A 102 15.71 -0.56 -18.14
N GLY A 103 16.45 -0.33 -17.05
CA GLY A 103 16.10 0.66 -16.03
C GLY A 103 14.87 0.35 -15.17
N CYS A 104 14.26 -0.83 -15.32
CA CYS A 104 13.13 -1.29 -14.49
C CYS A 104 13.61 -2.38 -13.53
N GLU A 105 13.41 -2.19 -12.24
CA GLU A 105 13.68 -3.23 -11.25
C GLU A 105 12.59 -4.29 -11.23
N ASP A 106 12.98 -5.57 -11.15
CA ASP A 106 12.06 -6.69 -10.98
C ASP A 106 11.54 -6.78 -9.56
N ASN A 107 12.42 -6.47 -8.59
CA ASN A 107 12.12 -6.50 -7.18
C ASN A 107 12.68 -5.26 -6.49
N GLY A 108 11.89 -4.72 -5.58
CA GLY A 108 12.31 -3.65 -4.70
C GLY A 108 12.03 -3.99 -3.23
N PHE A 109 13.01 -3.76 -2.37
CA PHE A 109 12.96 -3.99 -0.93
C PHE A 109 13.21 -2.66 -0.24
N VAL A 110 12.33 -2.26 0.67
CA VAL A 110 12.47 -0.99 1.39
C VAL A 110 12.22 -1.19 2.89
N LEU A 111 13.06 -0.56 3.69
CA LEU A 111 12.87 -0.37 5.13
C LEU A 111 12.49 1.09 5.37
N LEU A 112 11.45 1.31 6.14
CA LEU A 112 10.98 2.62 6.58
C LEU A 112 11.09 2.72 8.10
N ARG A 113 11.41 3.92 8.58
CA ARG A 113 11.35 4.27 10.01
C ARG A 113 10.46 5.48 10.19
N SER A 114 9.43 5.37 11.06
CA SER A 114 8.58 6.49 11.40
C SER A 114 9.27 7.49 12.34
N LYS A 115 8.69 8.68 12.52
CA LYS A 115 9.16 9.66 13.50
C LYS A 115 9.13 9.11 14.93
N GLU A 116 8.19 8.24 15.25
CA GLU A 116 8.05 7.56 16.54
C GLU A 116 9.01 6.35 16.68
N GLY A 117 9.89 6.11 15.69
CA GLY A 117 10.88 5.04 15.69
C GLY A 117 10.34 3.66 15.29
N LYS A 118 9.09 3.53 14.86
CA LYS A 118 8.51 2.28 14.38
C LYS A 118 9.06 1.91 13.01
N ILE A 119 9.20 0.62 12.73
CA ILE A 119 9.81 0.11 11.49
C ILE A 119 8.75 -0.54 10.61
N ALA A 120 8.86 -0.31 9.30
CA ALA A 120 8.16 -1.10 8.31
C ALA A 120 9.13 -1.67 7.29
N SER A 121 8.90 -2.93 6.88
CA SER A 121 9.55 -3.53 5.72
C SER A 121 8.53 -3.76 4.62
N LEU A 122 8.90 -3.44 3.40
CA LEU A 122 8.05 -3.69 2.24
C LEU A 122 8.85 -4.28 1.07
N GLN A 123 8.16 -5.10 0.28
CA GLN A 123 8.70 -5.68 -0.94
C GLN A 123 7.67 -5.56 -2.07
N ALA A 124 8.11 -5.04 -3.21
CA ALA A 124 7.36 -5.09 -4.46
C ALA A 124 8.08 -6.03 -5.44
N SER A 125 7.32 -6.88 -6.16
CA SER A 125 7.91 -7.90 -7.02
C SER A 125 7.12 -8.09 -8.32
N TRP A 126 7.86 -8.25 -9.42
CA TRP A 126 7.37 -8.71 -10.71
C TRP A 126 7.71 -10.19 -10.99
N THR A 127 8.31 -10.87 -10.03
CA THR A 127 8.80 -12.25 -10.19
C THR A 127 7.96 -13.30 -9.47
N GLU A 128 6.71 -13.00 -9.17
CA GLU A 128 5.77 -13.98 -8.62
C GLU A 128 5.45 -15.10 -9.61
N TRP A 129 5.35 -16.32 -9.07
CA TRP A 129 4.97 -17.50 -9.85
C TRP A 129 3.47 -17.75 -9.88
N ARG A 130 2.68 -17.11 -9.02
CA ARG A 130 1.24 -17.35 -8.86
C ARG A 130 0.48 -16.08 -8.59
N GLY A 131 -0.24 -15.62 -9.59
CA GLY A 131 -1.25 -14.59 -9.49
C GLY A 131 -0.78 -13.28 -8.86
N TYR A 132 -1.74 -12.46 -8.49
CA TYR A 132 -1.51 -11.18 -7.84
C TYR A 132 -1.59 -11.33 -6.32
N ARG A 133 -0.64 -10.73 -5.60
CA ARG A 133 -0.61 -10.69 -4.14
C ARG A 133 -0.51 -9.25 -3.65
N PHE A 134 -1.25 -8.93 -2.62
CA PHE A 134 -1.11 -7.69 -1.85
C PHE A 134 -1.47 -8.00 -0.41
N GLU A 135 -0.50 -7.85 0.48
CA GLU A 135 -0.64 -8.26 1.87
C GLU A 135 0.11 -7.31 2.80
N VAL A 136 -0.52 -6.98 3.93
CA VAL A 136 0.08 -6.17 4.99
C VAL A 136 -0.18 -6.86 6.34
N GLU A 137 0.88 -7.02 7.11
CA GLU A 137 0.86 -7.50 8.49
C GLU A 137 1.29 -6.37 9.43
N ILE A 138 0.45 -6.05 10.40
CA ILE A 138 0.63 -4.98 11.37
C ILE A 138 0.77 -5.63 12.74
N TYR A 139 1.90 -5.45 13.37
CA TYR A 139 2.21 -6.03 14.68
C TYR A 139 2.15 -4.95 15.75
N GLY A 140 1.46 -5.26 16.82
CA GLY A 140 1.37 -4.42 18.00
C GLY A 140 1.82 -5.15 19.27
N SER A 141 1.86 -4.43 20.39
CA SER A 141 2.30 -4.98 21.67
C SER A 141 1.39 -6.09 22.21
N ARG A 142 0.11 -6.13 21.79
CA ARG A 142 -0.91 -7.07 22.27
C ARG A 142 -1.58 -7.89 21.17
N GLY A 143 -1.15 -7.77 19.93
CA GLY A 143 -1.78 -8.50 18.83
C GLY A 143 -1.20 -8.19 17.47
N MET A 144 -1.85 -8.72 16.44
CA MET A 144 -1.52 -8.45 15.05
C MET A 144 -2.77 -8.39 14.18
N ILE A 145 -2.68 -7.60 13.12
CA ILE A 145 -3.66 -7.55 12.04
C ILE A 145 -2.95 -8.00 10.76
N ARG A 146 -3.57 -8.88 9.99
CA ARG A 146 -3.13 -9.24 8.65
C ARG A 146 -4.26 -8.92 7.67
N THR A 147 -3.96 -8.16 6.66
CA THR A 147 -4.91 -7.82 5.60
C THR A 147 -4.37 -8.19 4.24
N SER A 148 -5.25 -8.68 3.37
CA SER A 148 -4.96 -8.99 1.97
C SER A 148 -6.06 -8.44 1.07
N CYS A 149 -5.70 -8.06 -0.17
CA CYS A 149 -6.66 -7.56 -1.15
C CYS A 149 -7.20 -8.67 -2.06
N PHE A 150 -6.39 -9.70 -2.33
CA PHE A 150 -6.75 -10.82 -3.20
C PHE A 150 -6.29 -12.15 -2.59
N PRO A 151 -7.23 -12.89 -1.95
CA PRO A 151 -8.61 -12.54 -1.62
C PRO A 151 -8.70 -11.47 -0.55
N MET A 152 -9.81 -10.68 -0.56
CA MET A 152 -10.06 -9.68 0.48
C MET A 152 -10.40 -10.33 1.81
N ILE A 153 -9.42 -10.29 2.72
CA ILE A 153 -9.58 -10.85 4.06
C ILE A 153 -8.81 -9.97 5.05
N THR A 154 -9.42 -9.72 6.21
CA THR A 154 -8.72 -9.11 7.34
C THR A 154 -8.81 -10.04 8.53
N ARG A 155 -7.66 -10.36 9.12
CA ARG A 155 -7.54 -11.23 10.29
C ARG A 155 -6.95 -10.44 11.45
N LEU A 156 -7.54 -10.60 12.61
CA LEU A 156 -7.07 -10.04 13.87
C LEU A 156 -6.75 -11.19 14.83
N VAL A 157 -5.60 -11.10 15.47
CA VAL A 157 -5.22 -11.93 16.63
C VAL A 157 -4.82 -10.98 17.74
N TRP A 158 -5.41 -11.13 18.92
CA TRP A 158 -5.08 -10.26 20.06
C TRP A 158 -5.20 -10.98 21.39
N ALA A 159 -4.57 -10.44 22.42
CA ALA A 159 -4.66 -10.88 23.80
C ALA A 159 -4.80 -9.66 24.74
N ALA A 160 -5.27 -9.86 25.94
CA ALA A 160 -5.28 -8.82 26.97
C ALA A 160 -3.84 -8.36 27.32
N GLU A 161 -2.94 -9.34 27.39
CA GLU A 161 -1.50 -9.16 27.61
C GLU A 161 -0.69 -10.10 26.74
N ARG A 162 0.58 -9.77 26.49
CA ARG A 162 1.48 -10.60 25.67
C ARG A 162 1.78 -11.92 26.42
N GLY A 163 1.58 -13.04 25.71
CA GLY A 163 1.71 -14.38 26.30
C GLY A 163 0.42 -14.93 26.92
N GLY A 164 -0.63 -14.11 27.05
CA GLY A 164 -1.94 -14.53 27.52
C GLY A 164 -2.75 -15.29 26.48
N LYS A 165 -3.98 -15.68 26.85
CA LYS A 165 -4.91 -16.36 25.96
C LYS A 165 -5.26 -15.48 24.76
N THR A 166 -4.98 -15.97 23.54
CA THR A 166 -5.25 -15.25 22.30
C THR A 166 -6.69 -15.44 21.85
N SER A 167 -7.28 -14.34 21.38
CA SER A 167 -8.54 -14.31 20.64
C SER A 167 -8.25 -14.11 19.16
N ARG A 168 -9.15 -14.57 18.28
CA ARG A 168 -8.99 -14.46 16.83
C ARG A 168 -10.31 -14.07 16.19
N LYS A 169 -10.26 -13.18 15.20
CA LYS A 169 -11.42 -12.82 14.38
C LYS A 169 -11.00 -12.63 12.95
N THR A 170 -11.84 -13.08 12.03
CA THR A 170 -11.62 -12.93 10.59
C THR A 170 -12.83 -12.26 9.97
N TRP A 171 -12.57 -11.23 9.17
CA TRP A 171 -13.58 -10.59 8.33
C TRP A 171 -13.38 -11.05 6.90
N PHE A 172 -14.42 -11.64 6.36
CA PHE A 172 -14.62 -11.91 4.96
C PHE A 172 -15.55 -10.84 4.41
N PHE A 173 -15.37 -10.52 3.16
CA PHE A 173 -16.20 -9.52 2.47
C PHE A 173 -17.08 -10.22 1.43
N PRO A 174 -18.12 -11.00 1.84
CA PRO A 174 -18.85 -11.89 0.95
C PRO A 174 -19.55 -11.17 -0.19
N ARG A 175 -20.05 -9.95 0.05
CA ARG A 175 -20.63 -9.11 -1.01
C ARG A 175 -19.58 -8.77 -2.07
N THR A 176 -18.37 -8.44 -1.66
CA THR A 176 -17.24 -8.15 -2.55
C THR A 176 -16.90 -9.38 -3.39
N HIS A 177 -16.70 -10.54 -2.75
CA HIS A 177 -16.39 -11.79 -3.47
C HIS A 177 -17.51 -12.22 -4.42
N LEU A 178 -18.76 -12.09 -4.01
CA LEU A 178 -19.90 -12.39 -4.87
C LEU A 178 -19.93 -11.48 -6.10
N MET A 179 -19.70 -10.18 -5.91
CA MET A 179 -19.73 -9.21 -7.01
C MET A 179 -18.50 -9.36 -7.93
N GLU A 180 -17.33 -9.74 -7.41
CA GLU A 180 -16.16 -10.10 -8.21
C GLU A 180 -16.45 -11.30 -9.10
N HIS A 181 -17.11 -12.32 -8.55
CA HIS A 181 -17.51 -13.50 -9.31
C HIS A 181 -18.55 -13.18 -10.40
N LEU A 182 -19.55 -12.36 -10.10
CA LEU A 182 -20.65 -12.00 -11.01
C LEU A 182 -20.26 -10.95 -12.07
N ARG A 183 -19.37 -10.01 -11.72
CA ARG A 183 -19.09 -8.81 -12.52
C ARG A 183 -17.60 -8.61 -12.85
N SER A 184 -16.70 -9.51 -12.44
CA SER A 184 -15.24 -9.39 -12.52
C SER A 184 -14.63 -8.59 -11.35
N TYR A 185 -13.33 -8.83 -11.09
CA TYR A 185 -12.52 -8.06 -10.11
C TYR A 185 -12.59 -6.54 -10.31
N ARG A 186 -12.88 -6.08 -11.54
CA ARG A 186 -13.06 -4.65 -11.86
C ARG A 186 -14.13 -3.96 -11.02
N TRP A 187 -15.13 -4.72 -10.54
CA TRP A 187 -16.18 -4.14 -9.70
C TRP A 187 -15.61 -3.54 -8.40
N VAL A 188 -14.71 -4.26 -7.74
CA VAL A 188 -14.07 -3.78 -6.49
C VAL A 188 -13.18 -2.58 -6.75
N VAL A 189 -12.44 -2.61 -7.85
CA VAL A 189 -11.61 -1.47 -8.28
C VAL A 189 -12.48 -0.23 -8.51
N VAL A 190 -13.60 -0.36 -9.21
CA VAL A 190 -14.55 0.76 -9.43
C VAL A 190 -15.13 1.25 -8.10
N GLN A 191 -15.49 0.35 -7.18
CA GLN A 191 -16.00 0.75 -5.86
C GLN A 191 -14.95 1.49 -5.02
N SER A 192 -13.68 1.11 -5.11
CA SER A 192 -12.60 1.82 -4.42
C SER A 192 -12.41 3.23 -4.98
N PHE A 193 -12.46 3.42 -6.30
CA PHE A 193 -12.43 4.74 -6.93
C PHE A 193 -13.65 5.59 -6.57
N LEU A 194 -14.85 5.01 -6.51
CA LEU A 194 -16.03 5.76 -6.08
C LEU A 194 -15.87 6.31 -4.65
N ARG A 195 -15.34 5.50 -3.74
CA ARG A 195 -15.05 5.96 -2.37
C ARG A 195 -13.95 7.02 -2.36
N GLU A 196 -12.90 6.83 -3.12
CA GLU A 196 -11.84 7.80 -3.27
C GLU A 196 -12.36 9.16 -3.75
N HIS A 197 -13.25 9.18 -4.75
CA HIS A 197 -13.87 10.42 -5.21
C HIS A 197 -14.77 11.07 -4.17
N GLN A 198 -15.50 10.27 -3.36
CA GLN A 198 -16.27 10.79 -2.23
C GLN A 198 -15.36 11.49 -1.21
N GLU A 199 -14.25 10.86 -0.84
CA GLU A 199 -13.25 11.42 0.05
C GLU A 199 -12.58 12.67 -0.54
N PHE A 200 -12.32 12.68 -1.85
CA PHE A 200 -11.82 13.86 -2.55
C PHE A 200 -12.79 15.04 -2.42
N LEU A 201 -14.09 14.80 -2.58
CA LEU A 201 -15.12 15.84 -2.45
C LEU A 201 -15.21 16.39 -1.01
N LEU A 202 -15.02 15.55 0.01
CA LEU A 202 -14.94 15.99 1.41
C LEU A 202 -13.72 16.91 1.60
N ALA A 203 -12.53 16.46 1.19
CA ALA A 203 -11.31 17.24 1.27
C ALA A 203 -11.40 18.58 0.51
N ALA A 204 -12.01 18.58 -0.67
CA ALA A 204 -12.21 19.80 -1.46
C ALA A 204 -13.14 20.83 -0.78
N LYS A 205 -14.01 20.39 0.12
CA LYS A 205 -14.86 21.23 0.97
C LYS A 205 -14.19 21.65 2.28
N GLY A 206 -12.97 21.18 2.56
CA GLY A 206 -12.28 21.40 3.83
C GLY A 206 -12.78 20.50 4.97
N GLU A 207 -13.52 19.43 4.66
CA GLU A 207 -13.99 18.44 5.61
C GLU A 207 -12.92 17.37 5.88
N PRO A 208 -12.91 16.70 7.05
CA PRO A 208 -12.00 15.59 7.33
C PRO A 208 -12.13 14.49 6.27
N SER A 209 -11.01 14.00 5.76
CA SER A 209 -10.96 13.01 4.68
C SER A 209 -9.76 12.09 4.82
N MET A 210 -9.91 10.86 4.32
CA MET A 210 -8.85 9.86 4.23
C MET A 210 -8.14 9.85 2.87
N ILE A 211 -8.44 10.81 1.98
CA ILE A 211 -7.82 10.89 0.66
C ILE A 211 -6.30 11.09 0.77
N ALA A 212 -5.56 10.44 -0.09
CA ALA A 212 -4.13 10.69 -0.19
C ALA A 212 -3.87 12.07 -0.80
N THR A 213 -3.06 12.88 -0.13
CA THR A 213 -2.69 14.22 -0.58
C THR A 213 -1.59 14.20 -1.64
N GLY A 214 -1.31 15.34 -2.25
CA GLY A 214 -0.15 15.49 -3.12
C GLY A 214 1.19 15.21 -2.41
N LEU A 215 1.27 15.46 -1.09
CA LEU A 215 2.44 15.13 -0.28
C LEU A 215 2.60 13.62 -0.06
N ASP A 216 1.50 12.88 0.12
CA ASP A 216 1.55 11.40 0.17
C ASP A 216 2.07 10.83 -1.15
N GLY A 217 1.64 11.40 -2.28
CA GLY A 217 2.12 11.03 -3.61
C GLY A 217 3.62 11.30 -3.78
N LEU A 218 4.08 12.49 -3.39
CA LEU A 218 5.50 12.85 -3.43
C LEU A 218 6.35 11.90 -2.58
N ARG A 219 5.92 11.66 -1.32
CA ARG A 219 6.59 10.75 -0.39
C ARG A 219 6.71 9.34 -0.97
N SER A 220 5.64 8.84 -1.57
CA SER A 220 5.65 7.50 -2.17
C SER A 220 6.63 7.40 -3.34
N ILE A 221 6.76 8.45 -4.15
CA ILE A 221 7.75 8.53 -5.23
C ILE A 221 9.18 8.55 -4.68
N GLU A 222 9.46 9.39 -3.68
CA GLU A 222 10.76 9.49 -3.03
C GLU A 222 11.22 8.14 -2.44
N ILE A 223 10.31 7.43 -1.78
CA ILE A 223 10.57 6.09 -1.23
C ILE A 223 10.90 5.10 -2.35
N ALA A 224 10.10 5.06 -3.42
CA ALA A 224 10.36 4.17 -4.55
C ALA A 224 11.72 4.47 -5.22
N GLN A 225 12.09 5.74 -5.33
CA GLN A 225 13.37 6.15 -5.91
C GLN A 225 14.56 5.82 -5.01
N SER A 226 14.42 5.90 -3.68
CA SER A 226 15.51 5.66 -2.75
C SER A 226 16.13 4.26 -2.89
N ALA A 227 15.30 3.24 -3.15
CA ALA A 227 15.76 1.87 -3.33
C ALA A 227 16.56 1.68 -4.63
N ARG A 228 16.30 2.49 -5.66
CA ARG A 228 16.99 2.43 -6.96
C ARG A 228 18.36 3.14 -6.91
N HIS A 229 18.42 4.31 -6.28
CA HIS A 229 19.67 5.08 -6.18
C HIS A 229 20.74 4.39 -5.32
N SER A 230 20.34 3.54 -4.36
CA SER A 230 21.29 2.77 -3.55
C SER A 230 22.15 1.80 -4.35
N GLN A 231 21.85 1.58 -5.63
CA GLN A 231 22.56 0.65 -6.52
C GLN A 231 23.13 1.29 -7.79
N GLY A 232 23.04 2.62 -7.95
CA GLY A 232 23.54 3.30 -9.16
C GLY A 232 22.75 2.98 -10.44
N LEU A 233 21.45 2.66 -10.30
CA LEU A 233 20.49 2.43 -11.40
C LEU A 233 19.77 3.71 -11.80
#